data_de78a16e2468c528813556ae006ceffe
#
_entry.id   de78a16e2468c528813556ae006ceffe
#
_cell.length_a   1.000
_cell.length_b   1.000
_cell.length_c   1.000
_cell.angle_alpha   90.00
_cell.angle_beta   90.00
_cell.angle_gamma   90.00
#
_symmetry.space_group_name_H-M   'P 1'
#
loop_
_entity.id
_entity.type
_entity.pdbx_description
1 polymer ?
#
loop_
_entity_poly.entity_id
_entity_poly.type
_entity_poly.pdbx_seq_one_letter_code
_entity_poly.pdbx_strand_id
1 'polypeptide(L)'
;MEPQISISAERFLHLIRSSKQGKLKIYIGMAAGVGKTYRMLLEAKELLEEKADVVIGYIEPHGRKETQKLTEGIPAISRKKIYYKGKMLEEMDVDAVLLQKPEIVLVDELAHTNVPGSKNEKRWQDVNELINAGINVISTVNIQHIESINEQVEKITGIKITERVPDSIIHSADEVVNVDLTIDELIDRLKEGKIYDLSKVPIALQNFFQEDKLLQLRDLALKEVALQVERQIFREIPMPGREKIHAIVTALSSNYDSGKKLIRKSSRLAALYNSKWFVLYVQTNKEKVERIDVKVQKQLLNNFKLATELGAEVVELNNNNIAASIMEFSKKNEVSLVVIGKPPLGFFYNLNPRNIFRQLTSLASEEEIDILMVS
;
A
#
# COMPACT_ATOMS: atom_id res chain seq x y z
N MET A 1 15.42 -34.57 17.63
CA MET A 1 15.78 -33.37 16.86
C MET A 1 14.78 -32.31 17.29
N GLU A 2 15.25 -31.30 17.98
CA GLU A 2 14.40 -30.14 18.29
C GLU A 2 14.00 -29.50 16.96
N PRO A 3 12.72 -29.13 16.77
CA PRO A 3 12.30 -28.41 15.57
C PRO A 3 13.10 -27.10 15.50
N GLN A 4 13.88 -26.91 14.46
CA GLN A 4 14.54 -25.64 14.18
C GLN A 4 13.47 -24.66 13.70
N ILE A 5 13.16 -23.65 14.51
CA ILE A 5 12.32 -22.53 14.12
C ILE A 5 12.97 -21.81 12.93
N SER A 6 12.15 -21.36 11.98
CA SER A 6 12.65 -20.50 10.92
C SER A 6 13.15 -19.16 11.49
N ILE A 7 14.24 -18.63 10.91
CA ILE A 7 14.78 -17.30 11.25
C ILE A 7 13.70 -16.22 11.20
N SER A 8 12.70 -16.40 10.33
CA SER A 8 11.57 -15.50 10.18
C SER A 8 10.63 -15.48 11.38
N ALA A 9 10.28 -16.65 11.92
CA ALA A 9 9.42 -16.76 13.10
C ALA A 9 10.12 -16.23 14.37
N GLU A 10 11.39 -16.56 14.59
CA GLU A 10 12.17 -16.03 15.71
C GLU A 10 12.26 -14.50 15.70
N ARG A 11 12.53 -13.93 14.53
CA ARG A 11 12.63 -12.47 14.35
C ARG A 11 11.29 -11.79 14.66
N PHE A 12 10.18 -12.34 14.18
CA PHE A 12 8.86 -11.78 14.45
C PHE A 12 8.48 -11.86 15.92
N LEU A 13 8.76 -12.97 16.61
CA LEU A 13 8.56 -13.09 18.05
C LEU A 13 9.38 -12.06 18.84
N HIS A 14 10.63 -11.81 18.43
CA HIS A 14 11.46 -10.78 19.07
C HIS A 14 10.85 -9.38 18.91
N LEU A 15 10.36 -9.04 17.71
CA LEU A 15 9.68 -7.76 17.43
C LEU A 15 8.42 -7.58 18.29
N ILE A 16 7.61 -8.62 18.42
CA ILE A 16 6.40 -8.62 19.25
C ILE A 16 6.73 -8.35 20.72
N ARG A 17 7.69 -9.10 21.26
CA ARG A 17 8.06 -9.03 22.70
C ARG A 17 8.72 -7.70 23.09
N SER A 18 9.27 -6.96 22.12
CA SER A 18 9.91 -5.66 22.34
C SER A 18 8.99 -4.45 22.27
N SER A 19 7.70 -4.62 21.91
CA SER A 19 6.76 -3.51 21.67
C SER A 19 5.44 -3.71 22.43
N LYS A 20 4.82 -2.59 22.82
CA LYS A 20 3.45 -2.56 23.35
C LYS A 20 2.38 -2.34 22.28
N GLN A 21 2.78 -1.96 21.05
CA GLN A 21 1.88 -1.79 19.92
C GLN A 21 1.83 -3.06 19.10
N GLY A 22 0.66 -3.36 18.51
CA GLY A 22 0.51 -4.47 17.58
C GLY A 22 1.44 -4.34 16.39
N LYS A 23 2.00 -5.44 15.94
CA LYS A 23 2.95 -5.54 14.83
C LYS A 23 2.29 -6.11 13.60
N LEU A 24 2.69 -5.64 12.44
CA LEU A 24 2.21 -6.11 11.14
C LEU A 24 3.32 -6.79 10.36
N LYS A 25 3.10 -8.05 10.01
CA LYS A 25 3.92 -8.79 9.06
C LYS A 25 3.13 -9.11 7.81
N ILE A 26 3.71 -8.86 6.64
CA ILE A 26 3.05 -9.07 5.35
C ILE A 26 3.87 -10.02 4.49
N TYR A 27 3.24 -11.10 4.03
CA TYR A 27 3.75 -11.93 2.93
C TYR A 27 3.29 -11.36 1.59
N ILE A 28 4.23 -10.87 0.79
CA ILE A 28 3.97 -10.32 -0.55
C ILE A 28 4.41 -11.31 -1.63
N GLY A 29 3.77 -11.28 -2.78
CA GLY A 29 4.19 -12.06 -3.95
C GLY A 29 3.64 -11.51 -5.25
N MET A 30 4.27 -11.90 -6.36
CA MET A 30 3.92 -11.41 -7.70
C MET A 30 2.51 -11.75 -8.15
N ALA A 31 1.95 -12.88 -7.70
CA ALA A 31 0.65 -13.39 -8.15
C ALA A 31 0.01 -14.35 -7.13
N ALA A 32 -1.22 -14.77 -7.42
CA ALA A 32 -1.84 -15.91 -6.75
C ALA A 32 -1.05 -17.20 -7.07
N GLY A 33 -0.97 -18.13 -6.10
CA GLY A 33 -0.32 -19.42 -6.29
C GLY A 33 1.17 -19.50 -5.95
N VAL A 34 1.85 -18.37 -5.65
CA VAL A 34 3.26 -18.39 -5.23
C VAL A 34 3.48 -19.02 -3.84
N GLY A 35 2.43 -19.22 -3.04
CA GLY A 35 2.51 -19.90 -1.75
C GLY A 35 2.51 -19.00 -0.51
N LYS A 36 2.04 -17.76 -0.61
CA LYS A 36 1.96 -16.81 0.54
C LYS A 36 1.22 -17.38 1.73
N THR A 37 -0.04 -17.78 1.54
CA THR A 37 -0.89 -18.37 2.57
C THR A 37 -0.27 -19.65 3.15
N TYR A 38 0.35 -20.46 2.29
CA TYR A 38 1.06 -21.67 2.72
C TYR A 38 2.23 -21.34 3.68
N ARG A 39 3.06 -20.37 3.32
CA ARG A 39 4.20 -19.91 4.16
C ARG A 39 3.72 -19.31 5.47
N MET A 40 2.69 -18.46 5.42
CA MET A 40 2.06 -17.88 6.61
C MET A 40 1.58 -18.96 7.59
N LEU A 41 0.92 -20.02 7.08
CA LEU A 41 0.44 -21.13 7.90
C LEU A 41 1.56 -22.01 8.47
N LEU A 42 2.65 -22.22 7.73
CA LEU A 42 3.84 -22.90 8.26
C LEU A 42 4.43 -22.12 9.42
N GLU A 43 4.66 -20.83 9.26
CA GLU A 43 5.17 -19.98 10.34
C GLU A 43 4.22 -19.96 11.54
N ALA A 44 2.91 -19.94 11.31
CA ALA A 44 1.94 -19.99 12.41
C ALA A 44 2.08 -21.27 13.25
N LYS A 45 2.39 -22.40 12.62
CA LYS A 45 2.66 -23.66 13.35
C LYS A 45 3.94 -23.57 14.18
N GLU A 46 5.02 -23.00 13.62
CA GLU A 46 6.27 -22.76 14.34
C GLU A 46 6.04 -21.84 15.55
N LEU A 47 5.24 -20.77 15.38
CA LEU A 47 4.89 -19.85 16.47
C LEU A 47 4.06 -20.53 17.58
N LEU A 48 3.16 -21.45 17.22
CA LEU A 48 2.40 -22.25 18.19
C LEU A 48 3.30 -23.23 18.96
N GLU A 49 4.29 -23.83 18.32
CA GLU A 49 5.30 -24.69 18.96
C GLU A 49 6.09 -23.89 20.01
N GLU A 50 6.35 -22.60 19.75
CA GLU A 50 6.96 -21.65 20.70
C GLU A 50 5.99 -21.11 21.75
N LYS A 51 4.76 -21.67 21.81
CA LYS A 51 3.72 -21.31 22.79
C LYS A 51 3.16 -19.88 22.61
N ALA A 52 3.30 -19.28 21.44
CA ALA A 52 2.61 -18.04 21.14
C ALA A 52 1.10 -18.32 20.95
N ASP A 53 0.25 -17.43 21.43
CA ASP A 53 -1.21 -17.52 21.22
C ASP A 53 -1.56 -17.05 19.81
N VAL A 54 -1.59 -18.01 18.87
CA VAL A 54 -1.87 -17.76 17.44
C VAL A 54 -3.26 -18.26 17.08
N VAL A 55 -4.05 -17.42 16.42
CA VAL A 55 -5.37 -17.78 15.93
C VAL A 55 -5.56 -17.42 14.47
N ILE A 56 -6.40 -18.19 13.77
CA ILE A 56 -6.90 -17.83 12.45
C ILE A 56 -8.06 -16.86 12.61
N GLY A 57 -7.92 -15.61 12.16
CA GLY A 57 -9.02 -14.67 12.01
C GLY A 57 -9.75 -14.89 10.69
N TYR A 58 -8.98 -14.99 9.59
CA TYR A 58 -9.51 -15.30 8.26
C TYR A 58 -8.45 -15.94 7.36
N ILE A 59 -8.75 -17.09 6.81
CA ILE A 59 -7.93 -17.78 5.80
C ILE A 59 -8.85 -18.25 4.68
N GLU A 60 -8.47 -18.01 3.42
CA GLU A 60 -9.21 -18.51 2.26
C GLU A 60 -8.38 -19.60 1.53
N PRO A 61 -8.67 -20.87 1.76
CA PRO A 61 -7.92 -21.97 1.14
C PRO A 61 -8.16 -22.11 -0.37
N HIS A 62 -9.18 -21.50 -0.95
CA HIS A 62 -9.57 -21.60 -2.37
C HIS A 62 -9.65 -23.06 -2.87
N GLY A 63 -10.09 -23.99 -2.04
CA GLY A 63 -10.16 -25.41 -2.36
C GLY A 63 -8.82 -26.15 -2.47
N ARG A 64 -7.70 -25.51 -2.07
CA ARG A 64 -6.36 -26.11 -2.08
C ARG A 64 -6.19 -27.03 -0.87
N LYS A 65 -6.19 -28.34 -1.12
CA LYS A 65 -6.12 -29.36 -0.07
C LYS A 65 -4.89 -29.22 0.84
N GLU A 66 -3.72 -28.89 0.27
CA GLU A 66 -2.49 -28.69 1.03
C GLU A 66 -2.60 -27.50 2.00
N THR A 67 -3.13 -26.37 1.54
CA THR A 67 -3.35 -25.20 2.38
C THR A 67 -4.39 -25.48 3.46
N GLN A 68 -5.48 -26.14 3.12
CA GLN A 68 -6.51 -26.52 4.08
C GLN A 68 -5.99 -27.46 5.17
N LYS A 69 -5.15 -28.44 4.81
CA LYS A 69 -4.49 -29.34 5.76
C LYS A 69 -3.59 -28.59 6.75
N LEU A 70 -2.97 -27.50 6.33
CA LEU A 70 -2.15 -26.69 7.21
C LEU A 70 -2.94 -25.88 8.25
N THR A 71 -4.24 -25.60 8.00
CA THR A 71 -5.08 -24.94 9.00
C THR A 71 -5.45 -25.87 10.16
N GLU A 72 -5.33 -27.19 9.97
CA GLU A 72 -5.60 -28.16 11.03
C GLU A 72 -4.62 -27.99 12.19
N GLY A 73 -5.17 -27.92 13.40
CA GLY A 73 -4.41 -27.73 14.63
C GLY A 73 -4.11 -26.27 15.01
N ILE A 74 -4.44 -25.30 14.15
CA ILE A 74 -4.38 -23.87 14.48
C ILE A 74 -5.78 -23.44 14.99
N PRO A 75 -5.92 -22.88 16.20
CA PRO A 75 -7.19 -22.33 16.67
C PRO A 75 -7.77 -21.31 15.69
N ALA A 76 -9.08 -21.32 15.48
CA ALA A 76 -9.73 -20.40 14.56
C ALA A 76 -10.93 -19.72 15.21
N ILE A 77 -11.08 -18.43 14.96
CA ILE A 77 -12.27 -17.66 15.34
C ILE A 77 -13.35 -17.89 14.32
N SER A 78 -14.58 -18.12 14.80
CA SER A 78 -15.74 -18.35 13.92
C SER A 78 -15.98 -17.12 13.05
N ARG A 79 -16.22 -17.35 11.75
CA ARG A 79 -16.50 -16.28 10.80
C ARG A 79 -17.90 -15.68 11.07
N LYS A 80 -18.02 -14.38 10.87
CA LYS A 80 -19.30 -13.66 10.91
C LYS A 80 -20.11 -13.96 9.66
N LYS A 81 -21.35 -14.41 9.81
CA LYS A 81 -22.25 -14.67 8.70
C LYS A 81 -23.06 -13.41 8.37
N ILE A 82 -23.01 -12.98 7.13
CA ILE A 82 -23.69 -11.77 6.63
C ILE A 82 -24.60 -12.17 5.47
N TYR A 83 -25.89 -11.84 5.59
CA TYR A 83 -26.84 -12.05 4.50
C TYR A 83 -26.77 -10.90 3.50
N TYR A 84 -26.39 -11.19 2.27
CA TYR A 84 -26.27 -10.20 1.21
C TYR A 84 -26.78 -10.75 -0.13
N LYS A 85 -27.68 -10.03 -0.80
CA LYS A 85 -28.25 -10.37 -2.12
C LYS A 85 -28.71 -11.83 -2.24
N GLY A 86 -29.42 -12.33 -1.23
CA GLY A 86 -30.01 -13.68 -1.26
C GLY A 86 -29.04 -14.81 -0.90
N LYS A 87 -27.80 -14.48 -0.48
CA LYS A 87 -26.78 -15.47 -0.09
C LYS A 87 -26.24 -15.17 1.30
N MET A 88 -25.88 -16.21 2.01
CA MET A 88 -25.11 -16.10 3.25
C MET A 88 -23.64 -16.10 2.89
N LEU A 89 -22.94 -15.01 3.22
CA LEU A 89 -21.51 -14.83 3.01
C LEU A 89 -20.79 -14.79 4.36
N GLU A 90 -19.52 -15.13 4.36
CA GLU A 90 -18.71 -15.21 5.58
C GLU A 90 -17.57 -14.23 5.52
N GLU A 91 -17.38 -13.47 6.62
CA GLU A 91 -16.29 -12.52 6.81
C GLU A 91 -15.59 -12.73 8.15
N MET A 92 -14.42 -12.10 8.32
CA MET A 92 -13.74 -12.08 9.61
C MET A 92 -14.61 -11.40 10.67
N ASP A 93 -14.74 -12.01 11.84
CA ASP A 93 -15.39 -11.37 12.99
C ASP A 93 -14.38 -10.57 13.79
N VAL A 94 -14.19 -9.29 13.40
CA VAL A 94 -13.26 -8.37 14.05
C VAL A 94 -13.57 -8.19 15.53
N ASP A 95 -14.85 -8.13 15.89
CA ASP A 95 -15.28 -7.92 17.28
C ASP A 95 -14.94 -9.13 18.13
N ALA A 96 -15.11 -10.36 17.59
CA ALA A 96 -14.70 -11.59 18.26
C ALA A 96 -13.17 -11.67 18.45
N VAL A 97 -12.39 -11.26 17.44
CA VAL A 97 -10.92 -11.18 17.57
C VAL A 97 -10.51 -10.20 18.65
N LEU A 98 -11.11 -9.00 18.68
CA LEU A 98 -10.84 -7.97 19.70
C LEU A 98 -11.20 -8.43 21.10
N LEU A 99 -12.30 -9.20 21.24
CA LEU A 99 -12.74 -9.74 22.53
C LEU A 99 -11.81 -10.84 23.03
N GLN A 100 -11.41 -11.77 22.15
CA GLN A 100 -10.48 -12.86 22.50
C GLN A 100 -9.07 -12.34 22.78
N LYS A 101 -8.65 -11.29 22.07
CA LYS A 101 -7.37 -10.60 22.16
C LYS A 101 -6.16 -11.56 22.12
N PRO A 102 -6.03 -12.37 21.05
CA PRO A 102 -4.89 -13.26 20.89
C PRO A 102 -3.58 -12.45 20.73
N GLU A 103 -2.45 -13.12 20.96
CA GLU A 103 -1.14 -12.51 20.71
C GLU A 103 -0.91 -12.25 19.23
N ILE A 104 -1.31 -13.20 18.37
CA ILE A 104 -1.13 -13.11 16.91
C ILE A 104 -2.40 -13.60 16.22
N VAL A 105 -2.84 -12.85 15.21
CA VAL A 105 -3.95 -13.25 14.33
C VAL A 105 -3.51 -13.35 12.87
N LEU A 106 -3.93 -14.43 12.20
CA LEU A 106 -3.69 -14.65 10.78
C LEU A 106 -4.86 -14.10 9.97
N VAL A 107 -4.58 -13.19 9.05
CA VAL A 107 -5.58 -12.54 8.21
C VAL A 107 -5.12 -12.58 6.75
N ASP A 108 -5.66 -13.49 5.98
CA ASP A 108 -5.36 -13.65 4.54
C ASP A 108 -6.05 -12.58 3.68
N GLU A 109 -5.54 -12.32 2.48
CA GLU A 109 -6.12 -11.44 1.48
C GLU A 109 -6.33 -9.99 1.97
N LEU A 110 -5.26 -9.30 2.36
CA LEU A 110 -5.28 -7.93 2.89
C LEU A 110 -6.05 -6.91 2.01
N ALA A 111 -6.12 -7.13 0.69
CA ALA A 111 -6.79 -6.26 -0.27
C ALA A 111 -8.30 -6.48 -0.40
N HIS A 112 -8.83 -7.52 0.24
CA HIS A 112 -10.23 -7.92 0.11
C HIS A 112 -11.20 -6.78 0.43
N THR A 113 -12.27 -6.70 -0.35
CA THR A 113 -13.40 -5.80 -0.07
C THR A 113 -14.45 -6.57 0.69
N ASN A 114 -14.64 -6.23 1.96
CA ASN A 114 -15.59 -6.92 2.84
C ASN A 114 -17.03 -6.82 2.31
N VAL A 115 -17.83 -7.80 2.64
CA VAL A 115 -19.25 -7.83 2.28
C VAL A 115 -19.97 -6.62 2.87
N PRO A 116 -20.84 -5.93 2.11
CA PRO A 116 -21.65 -4.84 2.63
C PRO A 116 -22.45 -5.25 3.88
N GLY A 117 -22.31 -4.49 4.95
CA GLY A 117 -22.82 -4.85 6.29
C GLY A 117 -21.73 -5.34 7.25
N SER A 118 -20.50 -5.49 6.79
CA SER A 118 -19.33 -5.66 7.64
C SER A 118 -19.03 -4.39 8.42
N LYS A 119 -18.24 -4.50 9.50
CA LYS A 119 -17.82 -3.35 10.33
C LYS A 119 -17.01 -2.34 9.51
N ASN A 120 -16.05 -2.81 8.75
CA ASN A 120 -15.23 -1.99 7.86
C ASN A 120 -15.46 -2.40 6.39
N GLU A 121 -15.24 -1.47 5.46
CA GLU A 121 -15.40 -1.71 4.03
C GLU A 121 -14.29 -2.60 3.46
N LYS A 122 -13.07 -2.50 4.02
CA LYS A 122 -11.88 -3.19 3.54
C LYS A 122 -11.21 -3.98 4.64
N ARG A 123 -10.65 -5.13 4.29
CA ARG A 123 -9.93 -5.99 5.23
C ARG A 123 -8.68 -5.33 5.82
N TRP A 124 -7.97 -4.50 5.06
CA TRP A 124 -6.85 -3.73 5.62
C TRP A 124 -7.29 -2.76 6.74
N GLN A 125 -8.53 -2.29 6.73
CA GLN A 125 -9.08 -1.47 7.83
C GLN A 125 -9.32 -2.32 9.07
N ASP A 126 -9.82 -3.55 8.90
CA ASP A 126 -9.93 -4.52 9.99
C ASP A 126 -8.57 -4.80 10.62
N VAL A 127 -7.56 -5.07 9.78
CA VAL A 127 -6.17 -5.30 10.22
C VAL A 127 -5.63 -4.09 10.98
N ASN A 128 -5.85 -2.88 10.50
CA ASN A 128 -5.41 -1.66 11.17
C ASN A 128 -6.08 -1.48 12.54
N GLU A 129 -7.35 -1.84 12.67
CA GLU A 129 -8.08 -1.82 13.93
C GLU A 129 -7.48 -2.80 14.95
N LEU A 130 -7.15 -4.03 14.52
CA LEU A 130 -6.51 -5.04 15.35
C LEU A 130 -5.12 -4.59 15.85
N ILE A 131 -4.30 -4.03 14.97
CA ILE A 131 -2.98 -3.48 15.31
C ILE A 131 -3.10 -2.35 16.33
N ASN A 132 -4.05 -1.43 16.14
CA ASN A 132 -4.30 -0.34 17.07
C ASN A 132 -4.78 -0.83 18.45
N ALA A 133 -5.43 -2.00 18.51
CA ALA A 133 -5.80 -2.67 19.74
C ALA A 133 -4.64 -3.45 20.42
N GLY A 134 -3.45 -3.44 19.83
CA GLY A 134 -2.25 -4.12 20.33
C GLY A 134 -2.16 -5.59 19.94
N ILE A 135 -2.95 -6.06 18.96
CA ILE A 135 -2.90 -7.43 18.45
C ILE A 135 -1.95 -7.49 17.26
N ASN A 136 -1.06 -8.46 17.23
CA ASN A 136 -0.14 -8.64 16.10
C ASN A 136 -0.83 -9.37 14.96
N VAL A 137 -0.55 -8.94 13.73
CA VAL A 137 -1.20 -9.49 12.54
C VAL A 137 -0.17 -10.01 11.55
N ILE A 138 -0.39 -11.22 11.04
CA ILE A 138 0.32 -11.75 9.88
C ILE A 138 -0.67 -11.82 8.72
N SER A 139 -0.35 -11.19 7.60
CA SER A 139 -1.25 -11.08 6.46
C SER A 139 -0.56 -11.38 5.13
N THR A 140 -1.35 -11.48 4.05
CA THR A 140 -0.84 -11.72 2.70
C THR A 140 -1.37 -10.68 1.72
N VAL A 141 -0.57 -10.35 0.70
CA VAL A 141 -0.98 -9.47 -0.39
C VAL A 141 -0.29 -9.84 -1.71
N ASN A 142 -0.98 -9.69 -2.84
CA ASN A 142 -0.35 -9.73 -4.15
C ASN A 142 0.08 -8.31 -4.54
N ILE A 143 1.21 -8.19 -5.23
CA ILE A 143 1.78 -6.92 -5.69
C ILE A 143 0.76 -6.07 -6.47
N GLN A 144 -0.12 -6.70 -7.23
CA GLN A 144 -1.14 -6.03 -8.05
C GLN A 144 -2.13 -5.18 -7.26
N HIS A 145 -2.26 -5.42 -5.97
CA HIS A 145 -3.22 -4.72 -5.11
C HIS A 145 -2.64 -3.47 -4.44
N ILE A 146 -1.36 -3.16 -4.60
CA ILE A 146 -0.76 -1.94 -4.04
C ILE A 146 -1.18 -0.71 -4.86
N GLU A 147 -1.73 0.30 -4.20
CA GLU A 147 -2.36 1.46 -4.84
C GLU A 147 -1.40 2.23 -5.76
N SER A 148 -0.16 2.52 -5.33
CA SER A 148 0.77 3.35 -6.10
C SER A 148 1.21 2.73 -7.42
N ILE A 149 1.23 1.39 -7.51
CA ILE A 149 1.69 0.67 -8.70
C ILE A 149 0.55 0.11 -9.55
N ASN A 150 -0.70 0.30 -9.11
CA ASN A 150 -1.88 -0.27 -9.77
C ASN A 150 -1.98 0.08 -11.26
N GLU A 151 -1.71 1.33 -11.67
CA GLU A 151 -1.70 1.72 -13.09
C GLU A 151 -0.62 1.00 -13.90
N GLN A 152 0.53 0.72 -13.28
CA GLN A 152 1.60 -0.03 -13.95
C GLN A 152 1.20 -1.49 -14.14
N VAL A 153 0.58 -2.09 -13.11
CA VAL A 153 0.03 -3.46 -13.19
C VAL A 153 -1.07 -3.54 -14.25
N GLU A 154 -1.98 -2.56 -14.32
CA GLU A 154 -3.02 -2.51 -15.35
C GLU A 154 -2.43 -2.45 -16.77
N LYS A 155 -1.34 -1.70 -16.97
CA LYS A 155 -0.63 -1.66 -18.25
C LYS A 155 0.04 -2.98 -18.63
N ILE A 156 0.63 -3.67 -17.65
CA ILE A 156 1.29 -4.97 -17.85
C ILE A 156 0.27 -6.05 -18.17
N THR A 157 -0.77 -6.15 -17.35
CA THR A 157 -1.72 -7.27 -17.40
C THR A 157 -2.89 -7.05 -18.33
N GLY A 158 -3.24 -5.80 -18.61
CA GLY A 158 -4.48 -5.42 -19.28
C GLY A 158 -5.72 -5.55 -18.39
N ILE A 159 -5.57 -5.84 -17.11
CA ILE A 159 -6.67 -6.10 -16.16
C ILE A 159 -6.77 -4.95 -15.17
N LYS A 160 -7.98 -4.38 -15.06
CA LYS A 160 -8.26 -3.36 -14.06
C LYS A 160 -8.44 -3.99 -12.68
N ILE A 161 -7.57 -3.64 -11.76
CA ILE A 161 -7.63 -4.10 -10.38
C ILE A 161 -8.45 -3.10 -9.55
N THR A 162 -9.51 -3.58 -8.93
CA THR A 162 -10.42 -2.75 -8.11
C THR A 162 -10.17 -2.89 -6.62
N GLU A 163 -9.68 -4.04 -6.18
CA GLU A 163 -9.28 -4.26 -4.79
C GLU A 163 -7.88 -3.73 -4.57
N ARG A 164 -7.72 -2.82 -3.60
CA ARG A 164 -6.47 -2.11 -3.38
C ARG A 164 -6.16 -1.94 -1.91
N VAL A 165 -4.87 -1.94 -1.61
CA VAL A 165 -4.32 -1.63 -0.31
C VAL A 165 -3.55 -0.32 -0.42
N PRO A 166 -3.82 0.67 0.45
CA PRO A 166 -3.04 1.89 0.50
C PRO A 166 -1.57 1.59 0.80
N ASP A 167 -0.68 2.33 0.16
CA ASP A 167 0.78 2.19 0.39
C ASP A 167 1.14 2.43 1.86
N SER A 168 0.41 3.29 2.56
CA SER A 168 0.61 3.54 3.99
C SER A 168 0.53 2.28 4.85
N ILE A 169 -0.32 1.32 4.50
CA ILE A 169 -0.43 0.04 5.21
C ILE A 169 0.80 -0.84 4.96
N ILE A 170 1.27 -0.92 3.71
CA ILE A 170 2.50 -1.65 3.38
C ILE A 170 3.70 -1.00 4.06
N HIS A 171 3.75 0.35 4.07
CA HIS A 171 4.82 1.11 4.69
C HIS A 171 4.82 1.02 6.22
N SER A 172 3.67 0.83 6.86
CA SER A 172 3.59 0.65 8.31
C SER A 172 3.93 -0.77 8.75
N ALA A 173 4.05 -1.72 7.83
CA ALA A 173 4.43 -3.08 8.17
C ALA A 173 5.83 -3.13 8.82
N ASP A 174 5.93 -3.87 9.91
CA ASP A 174 7.19 -4.08 10.64
C ASP A 174 8.08 -5.09 9.93
N GLU A 175 7.47 -6.03 9.21
CA GLU A 175 8.18 -7.00 8.39
C GLU A 175 7.42 -7.27 7.08
N VAL A 176 8.15 -7.28 5.96
CA VAL A 176 7.62 -7.67 4.64
C VAL A 176 8.49 -8.81 4.09
N VAL A 177 7.86 -9.94 3.83
CA VAL A 177 8.51 -11.14 3.32
C VAL A 177 8.10 -11.40 1.88
N ASN A 178 9.06 -11.43 0.96
CA ASN A 178 8.78 -11.82 -0.42
C ASN A 178 8.62 -13.33 -0.53
N VAL A 179 7.49 -13.77 -1.07
CA VAL A 179 7.28 -15.18 -1.45
C VAL A 179 7.41 -15.27 -2.96
N ASP A 180 8.51 -15.86 -3.40
CA ASP A 180 8.90 -15.94 -4.80
C ASP A 180 8.96 -17.39 -5.29
N LEU A 181 8.65 -17.55 -6.56
CA LEU A 181 8.81 -18.79 -7.35
C LEU A 181 9.37 -18.42 -8.71
N THR A 182 10.00 -19.38 -9.36
CA THR A 182 10.30 -19.24 -10.78
C THR A 182 8.99 -19.21 -11.57
N ILE A 183 9.03 -18.60 -12.75
CA ILE A 183 7.83 -18.48 -13.60
C ILE A 183 7.38 -19.87 -14.05
N ASP A 184 8.32 -20.74 -14.39
CA ASP A 184 8.04 -22.12 -14.79
C ASP A 184 7.31 -22.89 -13.67
N GLU A 185 7.81 -22.82 -12.43
CA GLU A 185 7.13 -23.45 -11.28
C GLU A 185 5.73 -22.92 -11.06
N LEU A 186 5.51 -21.60 -11.24
CA LEU A 186 4.18 -21.02 -11.09
C LEU A 186 3.22 -21.47 -12.19
N ILE A 187 3.70 -21.53 -13.43
CA ILE A 187 2.94 -22.03 -14.59
C ILE A 187 2.61 -23.51 -14.43
N ASP A 188 3.55 -24.31 -13.96
CA ASP A 188 3.32 -25.73 -13.71
C ASP A 188 2.28 -25.95 -12.60
N ARG A 189 2.35 -25.22 -11.50
CA ARG A 189 1.31 -25.23 -10.47
C ARG A 189 -0.07 -24.84 -11.02
N LEU A 190 -0.12 -23.87 -11.95
CA LEU A 190 -1.38 -23.50 -12.60
C LEU A 190 -1.92 -24.65 -13.47
N LYS A 191 -1.08 -25.27 -14.29
CA LYS A 191 -1.44 -26.42 -15.15
C LYS A 191 -1.92 -27.63 -14.35
N GLU A 192 -1.35 -27.85 -13.18
CA GLU A 192 -1.73 -28.92 -12.24
C GLU A 192 -3.04 -28.62 -11.47
N GLY A 193 -3.67 -27.47 -11.71
CA GLY A 193 -4.91 -27.07 -11.01
C GLY A 193 -4.70 -26.65 -9.55
N LYS A 194 -3.45 -26.40 -9.12
CA LYS A 194 -3.11 -25.99 -7.75
C LYS A 194 -3.44 -24.51 -7.45
N ILE A 195 -3.71 -23.70 -8.49
CA ILE A 195 -4.04 -22.27 -8.34
C ILE A 195 -5.52 -22.02 -8.62
N TYR A 196 -6.00 -22.51 -9.77
CA TYR A 196 -7.39 -22.43 -10.20
C TYR A 196 -7.89 -23.80 -10.62
N ASP A 197 -9.20 -23.96 -10.68
CA ASP A 197 -9.83 -25.12 -11.29
C ASP A 197 -9.32 -25.35 -12.72
N LEU A 198 -9.10 -26.61 -13.11
CA LEU A 198 -8.57 -26.98 -14.42
C LEU A 198 -9.32 -26.35 -15.60
N SER A 199 -10.64 -26.16 -15.45
CA SER A 199 -11.48 -25.50 -16.46
C SER A 199 -11.09 -24.04 -16.73
N LYS A 200 -10.47 -23.36 -15.77
CA LYS A 200 -10.04 -21.95 -15.86
C LYS A 200 -8.61 -21.79 -16.32
N VAL A 201 -7.81 -22.85 -16.32
CA VAL A 201 -6.37 -22.82 -16.65
C VAL A 201 -6.09 -22.27 -18.04
N PRO A 202 -6.79 -22.70 -19.13
CA PRO A 202 -6.52 -22.17 -20.48
C PRO A 202 -6.73 -20.66 -20.57
N ILE A 203 -7.78 -20.13 -19.95
CA ILE A 203 -8.09 -18.70 -19.93
C ILE A 203 -7.05 -17.93 -19.12
N ALA A 204 -6.62 -18.48 -17.98
CA ALA A 204 -5.59 -17.87 -17.14
C ALA A 204 -4.24 -17.76 -17.87
N LEU A 205 -3.80 -18.81 -18.59
CA LEU A 205 -2.58 -18.81 -19.37
C LEU A 205 -2.60 -17.82 -20.55
N GLN A 206 -3.76 -17.62 -21.17
CA GLN A 206 -3.92 -16.67 -22.27
C GLN A 206 -3.94 -15.20 -21.82
N ASN A 207 -4.27 -14.93 -20.55
CA ASN A 207 -4.47 -13.57 -20.05
C ASN A 207 -3.38 -13.15 -19.06
N PHE A 208 -3.54 -13.53 -17.81
CA PHE A 208 -2.69 -13.05 -16.70
C PHE A 208 -1.37 -13.83 -16.59
N PHE A 209 -1.39 -15.17 -16.76
CA PHE A 209 -0.25 -16.05 -16.53
C PHE A 209 0.62 -16.19 -17.78
N GLN A 210 0.90 -15.09 -18.47
CA GLN A 210 1.89 -15.02 -19.54
C GLN A 210 3.27 -14.74 -18.94
N GLU A 211 4.30 -15.41 -19.45
CA GLU A 211 5.67 -15.38 -18.92
C GLU A 211 6.21 -13.95 -18.79
N ASP A 212 6.07 -13.16 -19.85
CA ASP A 212 6.51 -11.76 -19.90
C ASP A 212 5.80 -10.88 -18.86
N LYS A 213 4.50 -11.10 -18.63
CA LYS A 213 3.72 -10.38 -17.62
C LYS A 213 4.13 -10.79 -16.22
N LEU A 214 4.28 -12.09 -15.96
CA LEU A 214 4.70 -12.61 -14.66
C LEU A 214 6.11 -12.12 -14.31
N LEU A 215 7.03 -12.05 -15.28
CA LEU A 215 8.38 -11.54 -15.08
C LEU A 215 8.34 -10.06 -14.64
N GLN A 216 7.50 -9.24 -15.28
CA GLN A 216 7.32 -7.84 -14.90
C GLN A 216 6.68 -7.67 -13.53
N LEU A 217 5.68 -8.51 -13.18
CA LEU A 217 5.06 -8.49 -11.85
C LEU A 217 6.05 -8.95 -10.76
N ARG A 218 6.91 -9.92 -11.06
CA ARG A 218 7.99 -10.37 -10.17
C ARG A 218 8.98 -9.25 -9.92
N ASP A 219 9.42 -8.55 -10.96
CA ASP A 219 10.30 -7.37 -10.84
C ASP A 219 9.67 -6.27 -9.95
N LEU A 220 8.38 -6.00 -10.11
CA LEU A 220 7.66 -5.07 -9.25
C LEU A 220 7.62 -5.51 -7.79
N ALA A 221 7.37 -6.80 -7.53
CA ALA A 221 7.34 -7.34 -6.17
C ALA A 221 8.71 -7.23 -5.48
N LEU A 222 9.77 -7.59 -6.19
CA LEU A 222 11.14 -7.48 -5.69
C LEU A 222 11.54 -6.02 -5.40
N LYS A 223 11.17 -5.09 -6.28
CA LYS A 223 11.42 -3.66 -6.07
C LYS A 223 10.68 -3.11 -4.86
N GLU A 224 9.43 -3.51 -4.65
CA GLU A 224 8.67 -3.04 -3.50
C GLU A 224 9.26 -3.55 -2.18
N VAL A 225 9.68 -4.82 -2.15
CA VAL A 225 10.35 -5.38 -0.96
C VAL A 225 11.70 -4.69 -0.72
N ALA A 226 12.49 -4.43 -1.77
CA ALA A 226 13.76 -3.71 -1.64
C ALA A 226 13.55 -2.30 -1.07
N LEU A 227 12.52 -1.57 -1.53
CA LEU A 227 12.14 -0.27 -1.00
C LEU A 227 11.75 -0.34 0.49
N GLN A 228 11.05 -1.42 0.90
CA GLN A 228 10.70 -1.62 2.31
C GLN A 228 11.94 -1.86 3.18
N VAL A 229 12.88 -2.67 2.72
CA VAL A 229 14.16 -2.90 3.40
C VAL A 229 14.96 -1.59 3.52
N GLU A 230 15.03 -0.80 2.45
CA GLU A 230 15.67 0.53 2.51
C GLU A 230 15.02 1.43 3.57
N ARG A 231 13.68 1.51 3.61
CA ARG A 231 12.95 2.29 4.61
C ARG A 231 13.25 1.83 6.04
N GLN A 232 13.32 0.52 6.25
CA GLN A 232 13.64 -0.04 7.56
C GLN A 232 15.07 0.34 7.97
N ILE A 233 16.05 0.23 7.07
CA ILE A 233 17.42 0.67 7.31
C ILE A 233 17.46 2.16 7.68
N PHE A 234 16.71 3.02 6.98
CA PHE A 234 16.64 4.45 7.28
C PHE A 234 16.03 4.76 8.66
N ARG A 235 15.10 3.92 9.14
CA ARG A 235 14.50 4.07 10.47
C ARG A 235 15.44 3.63 11.59
N GLU A 236 16.18 2.55 11.37
CA GLU A 236 16.96 1.87 12.40
C GLU A 236 18.43 2.34 12.45
N ILE A 237 19.02 2.78 11.33
CA ILE A 237 20.44 3.13 11.22
C ILE A 237 20.60 4.60 10.85
N PRO A 238 21.07 5.47 11.77
CA PRO A 238 21.46 6.83 11.44
C PRO A 238 22.65 6.79 10.46
N MET A 239 22.44 7.20 9.22
CA MET A 239 23.54 7.33 8.24
C MET A 239 24.13 8.73 8.27
N PRO A 240 25.39 8.92 8.69
CA PRO A 240 26.04 10.23 8.59
C PRO A 240 26.25 10.59 7.11
N GLY A 241 25.90 11.81 6.74
CA GLY A 241 26.21 12.41 5.41
C GLY A 241 25.11 12.31 4.35
N ARG A 242 23.92 11.79 4.62
CA ARG A 242 22.75 11.97 3.75
C ARG A 242 21.93 13.16 4.23
N GLU A 243 21.69 14.10 3.35
CA GLU A 243 20.72 15.18 3.61
C GLU A 243 19.35 14.58 3.91
N LYS A 244 18.85 14.83 5.12
CA LYS A 244 17.51 14.41 5.50
C LYS A 244 16.51 15.26 4.75
N ILE A 245 15.73 14.66 3.85
CA ILE A 245 14.52 15.30 3.35
C ILE A 245 13.49 15.24 4.48
N HIS A 246 13.35 16.33 5.24
CA HIS A 246 12.49 16.41 6.43
C HIS A 246 11.01 16.32 6.07
N ALA A 247 10.61 17.06 5.04
CA ALA A 247 9.25 17.01 4.54
C ALA A 247 9.18 17.26 3.03
N ILE A 248 8.16 16.70 2.40
CA ILE A 248 7.86 16.84 0.98
C ILE A 248 6.49 17.52 0.82
N VAL A 249 6.41 18.54 -0.02
CA VAL A 249 5.16 19.14 -0.46
C VAL A 249 4.88 18.77 -1.90
N THR A 250 3.68 18.24 -2.18
CA THR A 250 3.15 18.08 -3.53
C THR A 250 2.17 19.21 -3.80
N ALA A 251 2.54 20.13 -4.66
CA ALA A 251 1.65 21.21 -5.07
C ALA A 251 0.65 20.71 -6.13
N LEU A 252 -0.61 20.57 -5.71
CA LEU A 252 -1.69 20.12 -6.56
C LEU A 252 -2.40 21.32 -7.19
N SER A 253 -2.75 21.21 -8.47
CA SER A 253 -3.60 22.18 -9.17
C SER A 253 -4.95 21.56 -9.51
N SER A 254 -5.92 22.42 -9.82
CA SER A 254 -7.21 22.00 -10.35
C SER A 254 -7.11 21.37 -11.75
N ASN A 255 -5.93 21.46 -12.39
CA ASN A 255 -5.70 20.84 -13.68
C ASN A 255 -5.66 19.32 -13.55
N TYR A 256 -6.54 18.69 -14.28
CA TYR A 256 -7.09 17.37 -14.13
C TYR A 256 -6.14 16.21 -14.43
N ASP A 257 -5.37 16.30 -15.52
CA ASP A 257 -4.79 15.10 -16.15
C ASP A 257 -3.55 14.53 -15.45
N SER A 258 -2.88 15.31 -14.63
CA SER A 258 -1.63 14.92 -13.97
C SER A 258 -1.75 14.66 -12.45
N GLY A 259 -2.85 15.04 -11.80
CA GLY A 259 -2.98 15.04 -10.35
C GLY A 259 -2.74 13.66 -9.70
N LYS A 260 -3.40 12.62 -10.19
CA LYS A 260 -3.24 11.25 -9.66
C LYS A 260 -1.81 10.73 -9.83
N LYS A 261 -1.21 10.97 -11.01
CA LYS A 261 0.16 10.55 -11.31
C LYS A 261 1.15 11.27 -10.41
N LEU A 262 0.94 12.57 -10.19
CA LEU A 262 1.74 13.40 -9.31
C LEU A 262 1.67 12.88 -7.87
N ILE A 263 0.49 12.65 -7.33
CA ILE A 263 0.25 12.13 -5.99
C ILE A 263 0.95 10.78 -5.79
N ARG A 264 0.78 9.81 -6.72
CA ARG A 264 1.43 8.50 -6.61
C ARG A 264 2.94 8.56 -6.65
N LYS A 265 3.53 9.42 -7.53
CA LYS A 265 4.98 9.61 -7.57
C LYS A 265 5.50 10.24 -6.30
N SER A 266 4.80 11.25 -5.76
CA SER A 266 5.17 11.90 -4.52
C SER A 266 5.05 10.98 -3.31
N SER A 267 4.03 10.13 -3.25
CA SER A 267 3.90 9.11 -2.23
C SER A 267 5.12 8.18 -2.18
N ARG A 268 5.61 7.73 -3.36
CA ARG A 268 6.82 6.91 -3.45
C ARG A 268 8.07 7.64 -2.96
N LEU A 269 8.20 8.92 -3.31
CA LEU A 269 9.32 9.74 -2.83
C LEU A 269 9.26 9.93 -1.31
N ALA A 270 8.10 10.28 -0.78
CA ALA A 270 7.89 10.43 0.66
C ALA A 270 8.22 9.14 1.42
N ALA A 271 7.80 8.01 0.85
CA ALA A 271 8.11 6.71 1.39
C ALA A 271 9.61 6.36 1.30
N LEU A 272 10.27 6.66 0.17
CA LEU A 272 11.71 6.42 -0.03
C LEU A 272 12.55 7.20 0.98
N TYR A 273 12.21 8.46 1.22
CA TYR A 273 12.94 9.32 2.16
C TYR A 273 12.44 9.24 3.59
N ASN A 274 11.40 8.45 3.86
CA ASN A 274 10.71 8.40 5.15
C ASN A 274 10.35 9.79 5.70
N SER A 275 9.84 10.65 4.80
CA SER A 275 9.58 12.06 5.05
C SER A 275 8.11 12.31 5.36
N LYS A 276 7.81 13.34 6.16
CA LYS A 276 6.45 13.88 6.21
C LYS A 276 6.04 14.31 4.81
N TRP A 277 4.79 14.06 4.46
CA TRP A 277 4.30 14.37 3.13
C TRP A 277 3.00 15.14 3.16
N PHE A 278 3.03 16.31 2.53
CA PHE A 278 1.88 17.19 2.40
C PHE A 278 1.42 17.26 0.94
N VAL A 279 0.10 17.25 0.73
CA VAL A 279 -0.49 17.61 -0.55
C VAL A 279 -1.16 18.97 -0.36
N LEU A 280 -0.58 19.99 -0.99
CA LEU A 280 -0.98 21.37 -0.85
C LEU A 280 -1.78 21.82 -2.08
N TYR A 281 -2.97 22.31 -1.87
CA TYR A 281 -3.79 22.99 -2.86
C TYR A 281 -3.98 24.45 -2.50
N VAL A 282 -3.59 25.35 -3.38
CA VAL A 282 -3.79 26.80 -3.20
C VAL A 282 -4.97 27.23 -4.07
N GLN A 283 -6.12 27.46 -3.44
CA GLN A 283 -7.31 27.92 -4.09
C GLN A 283 -7.20 29.42 -4.40
N THR A 284 -7.22 29.76 -5.66
CA THR A 284 -7.25 31.16 -6.11
C THR A 284 -8.70 31.67 -6.22
N ASN A 285 -8.89 33.00 -6.33
CA ASN A 285 -10.22 33.57 -6.55
C ASN A 285 -10.89 33.07 -7.85
N LYS A 286 -10.13 32.55 -8.80
CA LYS A 286 -10.65 31.95 -10.04
C LYS A 286 -11.14 30.52 -9.83
N GLU A 287 -10.64 29.84 -8.81
CA GLU A 287 -10.91 28.44 -8.50
C GLU A 287 -11.85 28.27 -7.30
N LYS A 288 -12.58 29.32 -6.93
CA LYS A 288 -13.64 29.20 -5.93
C LYS A 288 -14.71 28.20 -6.39
N VAL A 289 -15.26 27.46 -5.45
CA VAL A 289 -16.25 26.39 -5.68
C VAL A 289 -17.39 26.84 -6.62
N GLU A 290 -17.80 28.08 -6.50
CA GLU A 290 -18.88 28.68 -7.34
C GLU A 290 -18.45 28.94 -8.79
N ARG A 291 -17.15 28.85 -9.10
CA ARG A 291 -16.57 29.25 -10.41
C ARG A 291 -15.93 28.10 -11.17
N ILE A 292 -15.65 26.98 -10.53
CA ILE A 292 -15.07 25.81 -11.16
C ILE A 292 -16.15 24.78 -11.49
N ASP A 293 -15.97 24.10 -12.62
CA ASP A 293 -16.86 23.04 -13.08
C ASP A 293 -17.01 21.92 -12.03
N VAL A 294 -18.22 21.41 -11.85
CA VAL A 294 -18.54 20.32 -10.90
C VAL A 294 -17.66 19.08 -11.12
N LYS A 295 -17.30 18.80 -12.39
CA LYS A 295 -16.41 17.69 -12.74
C LYS A 295 -15.01 17.91 -12.17
N VAL A 296 -14.49 19.15 -12.23
CA VAL A 296 -13.19 19.52 -11.67
C VAL A 296 -13.21 19.42 -10.14
N GLN A 297 -14.29 19.90 -9.50
CA GLN A 297 -14.47 19.77 -8.04
C GLN A 297 -14.46 18.31 -7.59
N LYS A 298 -15.27 17.46 -8.23
CA LYS A 298 -15.33 16.03 -7.92
C LYS A 298 -13.99 15.35 -8.07
N GLN A 299 -13.21 15.77 -9.05
CA GLN A 299 -11.90 15.22 -9.27
C GLN A 299 -10.86 15.68 -8.22
N LEU A 300 -10.91 16.96 -7.85
CA LEU A 300 -10.06 17.48 -6.78
C LEU A 300 -10.32 16.73 -5.48
N LEU A 301 -11.58 16.49 -5.13
CA LEU A 301 -11.97 15.68 -3.97
C LEU A 301 -11.45 14.23 -4.08
N ASN A 302 -11.53 13.62 -5.27
CA ASN A 302 -10.98 12.28 -5.48
C ASN A 302 -9.44 12.26 -5.34
N ASN A 303 -8.76 13.33 -5.75
CA ASN A 303 -7.32 13.48 -5.58
C ASN A 303 -6.96 13.66 -4.10
N PHE A 304 -7.73 14.42 -3.34
CA PHE A 304 -7.53 14.57 -1.90
C PHE A 304 -7.74 13.24 -1.17
N LYS A 305 -8.80 12.51 -1.52
CA LYS A 305 -9.04 11.17 -0.97
C LYS A 305 -7.87 10.23 -1.26
N LEU A 306 -7.41 10.19 -2.51
CA LEU A 306 -6.24 9.38 -2.90
C LEU A 306 -4.98 9.80 -2.13
N ALA A 307 -4.73 11.09 -1.97
CA ALA A 307 -3.57 11.59 -1.23
C ALA A 307 -3.60 11.14 0.24
N THR A 308 -4.76 11.25 0.90
CA THR A 308 -4.96 10.79 2.27
C THR A 308 -4.80 9.26 2.39
N GLU A 309 -5.36 8.48 1.46
CA GLU A 309 -5.20 7.02 1.42
C GLU A 309 -3.73 6.60 1.26
N LEU A 310 -2.94 7.39 0.54
CA LEU A 310 -1.50 7.17 0.36
C LEU A 310 -0.63 7.75 1.49
N GLY A 311 -1.24 8.33 2.53
CA GLY A 311 -0.56 8.81 3.74
C GLY A 311 -0.14 10.27 3.72
N ALA A 312 -0.68 11.10 2.83
CA ALA A 312 -0.45 12.54 2.84
C ALA A 312 -1.36 13.28 3.82
N GLU A 313 -0.83 14.34 4.41
CA GLU A 313 -1.64 15.38 5.03
C GLU A 313 -2.09 16.37 3.95
N VAL A 314 -3.41 16.49 3.73
CA VAL A 314 -3.97 17.39 2.72
C VAL A 314 -4.23 18.76 3.32
N VAL A 315 -3.70 19.81 2.70
CA VAL A 315 -3.80 21.19 3.15
C VAL A 315 -4.36 22.08 2.04
N GLU A 316 -5.41 22.83 2.35
CA GLU A 316 -5.99 23.83 1.46
C GLU A 316 -5.65 25.24 1.96
N LEU A 317 -5.11 26.09 1.08
CA LEU A 317 -4.85 27.50 1.33
C LEU A 317 -5.65 28.36 0.36
N ASN A 318 -6.13 29.49 0.83
CA ASN A 318 -6.84 30.49 0.02
C ASN A 318 -5.92 31.70 -0.25
N ASN A 319 -5.32 31.76 -1.44
CA ASN A 319 -4.47 32.90 -1.83
C ASN A 319 -4.36 33.00 -3.36
N ASN A 320 -4.21 34.21 -3.88
CA ASN A 320 -4.00 34.45 -5.30
C ASN A 320 -2.52 34.30 -5.73
N ASN A 321 -1.59 34.35 -4.80
CA ASN A 321 -0.16 34.11 -5.05
C ASN A 321 0.22 32.69 -4.67
N ILE A 322 0.08 31.78 -5.64
CA ILE A 322 0.33 30.34 -5.44
C ILE A 322 1.79 30.08 -5.03
N ALA A 323 2.76 30.69 -5.71
CA ALA A 323 4.17 30.45 -5.46
C ALA A 323 4.58 30.89 -4.04
N ALA A 324 4.18 32.08 -3.64
CA ALA A 324 4.45 32.58 -2.29
C ALA A 324 3.83 31.71 -1.22
N SER A 325 2.57 31.27 -1.42
CA SER A 325 1.88 30.40 -0.46
C SER A 325 2.53 29.03 -0.32
N ILE A 326 3.01 28.44 -1.41
CA ILE A 326 3.75 27.18 -1.36
C ILE A 326 5.05 27.37 -0.57
N MET A 327 5.81 28.43 -0.83
CA MET A 327 7.08 28.68 -0.15
C MET A 327 6.91 29.02 1.32
N GLU A 328 5.92 29.85 1.67
CA GLU A 328 5.60 30.16 3.07
C GLU A 328 5.21 28.90 3.86
N PHE A 329 4.37 28.05 3.27
CA PHE A 329 4.01 26.78 3.86
C PHE A 329 5.23 25.86 4.01
N SER A 330 6.10 25.82 2.98
CA SER A 330 7.31 25.00 2.97
C SER A 330 8.29 25.41 4.08
N LYS A 331 8.52 26.69 4.26
CA LYS A 331 9.33 27.21 5.38
C LYS A 331 8.80 26.82 6.74
N LYS A 332 7.50 27.05 6.95
CA LYS A 332 6.84 26.78 8.24
C LYS A 332 6.89 25.30 8.64
N ASN A 333 6.92 24.41 7.67
CA ASN A 333 6.87 22.95 7.88
C ASN A 333 8.21 22.24 7.57
N GLU A 334 9.32 22.97 7.48
CA GLU A 334 10.67 22.44 7.24
C GLU A 334 10.72 21.53 5.98
N VAL A 335 10.05 21.95 4.91
CA VAL A 335 9.99 21.22 3.65
C VAL A 335 11.31 21.35 2.90
N SER A 336 11.94 20.24 2.58
CA SER A 336 13.16 20.18 1.78
C SER A 336 12.92 20.00 0.28
N LEU A 337 11.75 19.43 -0.09
CA LEU A 337 11.43 19.10 -1.48
C LEU A 337 10.00 19.49 -1.85
N VAL A 338 9.86 20.32 -2.89
CA VAL A 338 8.56 20.65 -3.50
C VAL A 338 8.40 19.90 -4.81
N VAL A 339 7.34 19.09 -4.92
CA VAL A 339 7.02 18.30 -6.12
C VAL A 339 5.87 18.96 -6.86
N ILE A 340 6.08 19.24 -8.12
CA ILE A 340 5.09 19.90 -8.99
C ILE A 340 4.86 19.12 -10.28
N GLY A 341 3.68 19.27 -10.87
CA GLY A 341 3.39 18.76 -12.21
C GLY A 341 4.11 19.57 -13.29
N LYS A 342 4.43 18.91 -14.40
CA LYS A 342 5.02 19.58 -15.57
C LYS A 342 4.09 20.68 -16.08
N PRO A 343 4.55 21.92 -16.23
CA PRO A 343 3.73 22.98 -16.81
C PRO A 343 3.42 22.69 -18.28
N PRO A 344 2.29 23.18 -18.82
CA PRO A 344 1.98 23.04 -20.23
C PRO A 344 3.08 23.69 -21.07
N LEU A 345 3.61 22.91 -22.04
CA LEU A 345 4.67 23.39 -22.95
C LEU A 345 4.08 24.33 -23.99
N GLY A 346 4.24 25.64 -23.78
CA GLY A 346 3.95 26.67 -24.78
C GLY A 346 5.08 27.69 -24.82
N PHE A 347 5.50 28.11 -26.03
CA PHE A 347 6.56 29.09 -26.23
C PHE A 347 6.28 30.39 -25.43
N PHE A 348 5.03 30.83 -25.38
CA PHE A 348 4.59 32.01 -24.63
C PHE A 348 4.51 31.79 -23.11
N TYR A 349 4.44 30.55 -22.62
CA TYR A 349 4.39 30.24 -21.19
C TYR A 349 5.72 30.62 -20.49
N ASN A 350 6.84 30.38 -21.18
CA ASN A 350 8.17 30.68 -20.66
C ASN A 350 8.52 32.17 -20.63
N LEU A 351 7.82 32.99 -21.42
CA LEU A 351 8.04 34.46 -21.49
C LEU A 351 7.20 35.24 -20.48
N ASN A 352 6.23 34.60 -19.82
CA ASN A 352 5.37 35.27 -18.86
C ASN A 352 6.07 35.42 -17.51
N PRO A 353 6.36 36.63 -17.01
CA PRO A 353 6.99 36.86 -15.70
C PRO A 353 6.11 36.41 -14.52
N ARG A 354 4.80 36.21 -14.73
CA ARG A 354 3.86 35.67 -13.75
C ARG A 354 3.76 34.13 -13.77
N ASN A 355 4.71 33.47 -14.45
CA ASN A 355 4.78 32.01 -14.48
C ASN A 355 5.09 31.47 -13.08
N ILE A 356 4.20 30.68 -12.51
CA ILE A 356 4.29 30.08 -11.17
C ILE A 356 5.60 29.30 -11.02
N PHE A 357 6.00 28.56 -12.04
CA PHE A 357 7.23 27.77 -12.00
C PHE A 357 8.47 28.68 -11.83
N ARG A 358 8.56 29.77 -12.59
CA ARG A 358 9.66 30.72 -12.51
C ARG A 358 9.71 31.43 -11.15
N GLN A 359 8.56 31.77 -10.60
CA GLN A 359 8.46 32.35 -9.26
C GLN A 359 8.89 31.33 -8.19
N LEU A 360 8.42 30.08 -8.30
CA LEU A 360 8.81 29.02 -7.38
C LEU A 360 10.31 28.76 -7.41
N THR A 361 10.93 28.63 -8.61
CA THR A 361 12.36 28.39 -8.72
C THR A 361 13.20 29.55 -8.19
N SER A 362 12.77 30.79 -8.39
CA SER A 362 13.43 31.96 -7.81
C SER A 362 13.38 31.96 -6.29
N LEU A 363 12.20 31.74 -5.72
CA LEU A 363 12.02 31.70 -4.25
C LEU A 363 12.70 30.48 -3.60
N ALA A 364 12.70 29.33 -4.28
CA ALA A 364 13.30 28.11 -3.77
C ALA A 364 14.82 28.19 -3.66
N SER A 365 15.48 28.88 -4.61
CA SER A 365 16.91 29.07 -4.56
C SER A 365 17.40 29.98 -3.40
N GLU A 366 16.51 30.79 -2.86
CA GLU A 366 16.80 31.62 -1.68
C GLU A 366 16.70 30.83 -0.37
N GLU A 367 16.01 29.68 -0.37
CA GLU A 367 15.59 28.95 0.81
C GLU A 367 16.15 27.53 0.90
N GLU A 368 17.07 27.13 0.02
CA GLU A 368 17.64 25.77 -0.06
C GLU A 368 16.57 24.66 -0.19
N ILE A 369 15.46 24.95 -0.90
CA ILE A 369 14.38 24.00 -1.15
C ILE A 369 14.49 23.47 -2.57
N ASP A 370 14.56 22.14 -2.73
CA ASP A 370 14.59 21.51 -4.03
C ASP A 370 13.21 21.53 -4.71
N ILE A 371 13.20 21.64 -6.04
CA ILE A 371 11.99 21.51 -6.84
C ILE A 371 12.09 20.33 -7.81
N LEU A 372 11.20 19.38 -7.67
CA LEU A 372 11.08 18.24 -8.57
C LEU A 372 9.89 18.39 -9.51
N MET A 373 10.13 18.36 -10.82
CA MET A 373 9.07 18.31 -11.82
C MET A 373 8.74 16.87 -12.22
N VAL A 374 7.45 16.55 -12.19
CA VAL A 374 6.91 15.24 -12.57
C VAL A 374 6.12 15.37 -13.88
N SER A 375 6.49 14.60 -14.86
CA SER A 375 5.81 14.51 -16.18
C SER A 375 4.75 13.42 -16.20
#